data_fa750a434347b3abefe10917e827e1fb
#
_entry.id   fa750a434347b3abefe10917e827e1fb
#
_cell.length_a   1.000
_cell.length_b   1.000
_cell.length_c   1.000
_cell.angle_alpha   90.00
_cell.angle_beta   90.00
_cell.angle_gamma   90.00
#
_symmetry.space_group_name_H-M   'P 1'
#
loop_
_entity.id
_entity.type
_entity.pdbx_description
1 polymer ?
#
loop_
_entity_poly.entity_id
_entity_poly.type
_entity_poly.pdbx_seq_one_letter_code
_entity_poly.pdbx_strand_id
1 'polypeptide(L)'
;MNVFAINSSNATDPIKTIYIPFSISDPCVFHGLLLLSAQSFANISGDTSYRITALTHKAECIRLVNRALEISGKATCDATIAAVLMLAVEEVSLISLLHNSRIIYEPIQSNVVLSFSWEISRYSRPI
;
A
#
# COMPACT_ATOMS: atom_id res chain seq x y z
N MET A 1 0.32 13.40 12.15
CA MET A 1 -1.01 13.51 11.55
C MET A 1 -1.66 12.15 11.47
N ASN A 2 -2.78 12.00 12.10
CA ASN A 2 -3.45 10.71 12.17
C ASN A 2 -4.49 10.61 11.05
N VAL A 3 -4.08 10.07 9.91
CA VAL A 3 -4.92 9.98 8.69
C VAL A 3 -6.15 9.09 8.92
N PHE A 4 -6.07 8.19 9.90
CA PHE A 4 -7.14 7.25 10.24
C PHE A 4 -7.75 7.51 11.61
N ALA A 5 -7.69 8.76 12.10
CA ALA A 5 -8.35 9.12 13.34
C ALA A 5 -9.86 8.94 13.18
N ILE A 6 -10.35 7.82 13.66
CA ILE A 6 -11.77 7.50 13.62
C ILE A 6 -12.41 8.16 14.84
N ASN A 7 -13.16 9.22 14.61
CA ASN A 7 -13.95 9.84 15.65
C ASN A 7 -15.17 8.94 15.94
N SER A 8 -15.09 8.22 17.05
CA SER A 8 -16.10 7.23 17.43
C SER A 8 -17.49 7.83 17.70
N SER A 9 -17.58 9.14 17.82
CA SER A 9 -18.84 9.80 18.14
C SER A 9 -19.72 10.10 16.91
N ASN A 10 -19.24 9.85 15.71
CA ASN A 10 -19.96 10.23 14.49
C ASN A 10 -20.38 9.00 13.69
N ALA A 11 -21.67 8.64 13.77
CA ALA A 11 -22.24 7.49 13.05
C ALA A 11 -22.19 7.63 11.52
N THR A 12 -21.88 8.83 11.01
CA THR A 12 -21.81 9.13 9.58
C THR A 12 -20.38 9.24 9.04
N ASP A 13 -19.39 8.74 9.80
CA ASP A 13 -18.01 8.76 9.35
C ASP A 13 -17.85 7.95 8.06
N PRO A 14 -17.48 8.58 6.92
CA PRO A 14 -17.35 7.89 5.64
C PRO A 14 -16.32 6.76 5.67
N ILE A 15 -15.31 6.85 6.51
CA ILE A 15 -14.29 5.79 6.62
C ILE A 15 -14.94 4.51 7.11
N LYS A 16 -15.77 4.59 8.16
CA LYS A 16 -16.43 3.42 8.72
C LYS A 16 -17.56 2.88 7.84
N THR A 17 -18.33 3.76 7.21
CA THR A 17 -19.55 3.37 6.52
C THR A 17 -19.34 2.97 5.07
N ILE A 18 -18.30 3.51 4.43
CA ILE A 18 -18.03 3.31 3.00
C ILE A 18 -16.67 2.64 2.78
N TYR A 19 -15.62 3.23 3.32
CA TYR A 19 -14.25 2.82 3.01
C TYR A 19 -13.90 1.42 3.53
N ILE A 20 -14.21 1.14 4.78
CA ILE A 20 -13.87 -0.15 5.39
C ILE A 20 -14.66 -1.29 4.75
N PRO A 21 -16.00 -1.21 4.60
CA PRO A 21 -16.75 -2.26 3.90
C PRO A 21 -16.28 -2.48 2.46
N PHE A 22 -15.98 -1.41 1.73
CA PHE A 22 -15.46 -1.50 0.37
C PHE A 22 -14.10 -2.22 0.34
N SER A 23 -13.20 -1.85 1.26
CA SER A 23 -11.85 -2.43 1.33
C SER A 23 -11.89 -3.92 1.69
N ILE A 24 -12.80 -4.34 2.55
CA ILE A 24 -12.92 -5.74 2.96
C ILE A 24 -13.52 -6.59 1.83
N SER A 25 -14.36 -6.01 0.98
CA SER A 25 -15.08 -6.74 -0.06
C SER A 25 -14.20 -7.18 -1.24
N ASP A 26 -13.04 -6.57 -1.43
CA ASP A 26 -12.15 -6.89 -2.55
C ASP A 26 -10.73 -7.15 -2.05
N PRO A 27 -10.12 -8.32 -2.39
CA PRO A 27 -8.79 -8.67 -1.91
C PRO A 27 -7.70 -7.67 -2.31
N CYS A 28 -7.82 -7.09 -3.50
CA CYS A 28 -6.84 -6.13 -4.01
C CYS A 28 -6.80 -4.87 -3.15
N VAL A 29 -7.98 -4.30 -2.86
CA VAL A 29 -8.12 -3.12 -2.01
C VAL A 29 -7.76 -3.45 -0.57
N PHE A 30 -8.12 -4.64 -0.10
CA PHE A 30 -7.81 -5.09 1.25
C PHE A 30 -6.30 -5.15 1.49
N HIS A 31 -5.54 -5.72 0.57
CA HIS A 31 -4.08 -5.74 0.67
C HIS A 31 -3.47 -4.34 0.57
N GLY A 32 -4.05 -3.46 -0.23
CA GLY A 32 -3.67 -2.05 -0.27
C GLY A 32 -3.85 -1.35 1.08
N LEU A 33 -4.98 -1.60 1.74
CA LEU A 33 -5.25 -1.06 3.07
C LEU A 33 -4.27 -1.59 4.11
N LEU A 34 -3.99 -2.90 4.08
CA LEU A 34 -3.01 -3.51 4.98
C LEU A 34 -1.60 -2.98 4.75
N LEU A 35 -1.23 -2.73 3.49
CA LEU A 35 0.02 -2.09 3.13
C LEU A 35 0.15 -0.71 3.78
N LEU A 36 -0.84 0.14 3.60
CA LEU A 36 -0.82 1.50 4.18
C LEU A 36 -0.78 1.46 5.71
N SER A 37 -1.53 0.55 6.31
CA SER A 37 -1.55 0.37 7.77
C SER A 37 -0.19 -0.08 8.30
N ALA A 38 0.40 -1.09 7.69
CA ALA A 38 1.71 -1.60 8.08
C ALA A 38 2.80 -0.54 7.92
N GLN A 39 2.75 0.23 6.84
CA GLN A 39 3.70 1.31 6.59
C GLN A 39 3.57 2.41 7.64
N SER A 40 2.34 2.76 8.04
CA SER A 40 2.09 3.73 9.10
C SER A 40 2.65 3.25 10.44
N PHE A 41 2.44 1.99 10.79
CA PHE A 41 3.02 1.41 12.01
C PHE A 41 4.53 1.38 11.96
N ALA A 42 5.13 1.06 10.83
CA ALA A 42 6.58 1.08 10.66
C ALA A 42 7.15 2.48 10.89
N ASN A 43 6.47 3.51 10.37
CA ASN A 43 6.91 4.89 10.53
C ASN A 43 6.81 5.38 11.99
N ILE A 44 5.81 4.91 12.72
CA ILE A 44 5.61 5.29 14.13
C ILE A 44 6.56 4.54 15.05
N SER A 45 6.68 3.22 14.88
CA SER A 45 7.44 2.35 15.80
C SER A 45 8.92 2.21 15.44
N GLY A 46 9.27 2.41 14.16
CA GLY A 46 10.61 2.13 13.65
C GLY A 46 10.95 0.64 13.58
N ASP A 47 10.00 -0.24 13.83
CA ASP A 47 10.21 -1.69 13.82
C ASP A 47 10.27 -2.22 12.39
N THR A 48 11.35 -2.92 12.07
CA THR A 48 11.62 -3.50 10.75
C THR A 48 10.57 -4.55 10.35
N SER A 49 9.98 -5.25 11.33
CA SER A 49 8.98 -6.29 11.04
C SER A 49 7.75 -5.72 10.34
N TYR A 50 7.33 -4.50 10.68
CA TYR A 50 6.21 -3.84 10.00
C TYR A 50 6.57 -3.48 8.55
N ARG A 51 7.83 -3.17 8.26
CA ARG A 51 8.27 -2.90 6.89
C ARG A 51 8.23 -4.17 6.04
N ILE A 52 8.62 -5.30 6.60
CA ILE A 52 8.54 -6.60 5.93
C ILE A 52 7.07 -6.95 5.66
N THR A 53 6.19 -6.76 6.63
CA THR A 53 4.75 -6.96 6.47
C THR A 53 4.19 -6.05 5.37
N ALA A 54 4.59 -4.78 5.35
CA ALA A 54 4.17 -3.83 4.31
C ALA A 54 4.60 -4.31 2.92
N LEU A 55 5.84 -4.77 2.77
CA LEU A 55 6.34 -5.29 1.50
C LEU A 55 5.55 -6.52 1.04
N THR A 56 5.20 -7.41 1.95
CA THR A 56 4.41 -8.60 1.65
C THR A 56 3.04 -8.21 1.10
N HIS A 57 2.35 -7.27 1.73
CA HIS A 57 1.05 -6.81 1.25
C HIS A 57 1.17 -6.01 -0.05
N LYS A 58 2.23 -5.25 -0.22
CA LYS A 58 2.50 -4.53 -1.47
C LYS A 58 2.65 -5.49 -2.64
N ALA A 59 3.46 -6.52 -2.47
CA ALA A 59 3.68 -7.54 -3.50
C ALA A 59 2.37 -8.23 -3.88
N GLU A 60 1.56 -8.60 -2.90
CA GLU A 60 0.28 -9.24 -3.14
C GLU A 60 -0.72 -8.29 -3.83
N CYS A 61 -0.75 -7.04 -3.42
CA CYS A 61 -1.58 -6.02 -4.05
C CYS A 61 -1.20 -5.84 -5.53
N ILE A 62 0.09 -5.73 -5.84
CA ILE A 62 0.58 -5.60 -7.21
C ILE A 62 0.20 -6.84 -8.03
N ARG A 63 0.36 -8.01 -7.47
CA ARG A 63 -0.01 -9.27 -8.15
C ARG A 63 -1.50 -9.27 -8.52
N LEU A 64 -2.35 -8.88 -7.59
CA LEU A 64 -3.80 -8.85 -7.79
C LEU A 64 -4.21 -7.75 -8.79
N VAL A 65 -3.56 -6.60 -8.76
CA VAL A 65 -3.78 -5.53 -9.74
C VAL A 65 -3.40 -6.00 -11.15
N ASN A 66 -2.23 -6.60 -11.29
CA ASN A 66 -1.78 -7.12 -12.59
C ASN A 66 -2.78 -8.15 -13.14
N ARG A 67 -3.26 -9.02 -12.29
CA ARG A 67 -4.26 -10.01 -12.66
C ARG A 67 -5.58 -9.37 -13.09
N ALA A 68 -6.02 -8.34 -12.37
CA ALA A 68 -7.23 -7.61 -12.71
C ALA A 68 -7.11 -6.88 -14.07
N LEU A 69 -5.92 -6.35 -14.38
CA LEU A 69 -5.66 -5.67 -15.65
C LEU A 69 -5.75 -6.62 -16.85
N GLU A 70 -5.50 -7.91 -16.65
CA GLU A 70 -5.61 -8.92 -17.70
C GLU A 70 -7.06 -9.33 -17.99
N ILE A 71 -7.98 -9.07 -17.07
CA ILE A 71 -9.38 -9.47 -17.20
C ILE A 71 -10.19 -8.31 -17.78
N SER A 72 -10.85 -8.55 -18.91
CA SER A 72 -11.71 -7.56 -19.56
C SER A 72 -12.80 -7.05 -18.59
N GLY A 73 -12.92 -5.74 -18.46
CA GLY A 73 -13.89 -5.08 -17.58
C GLY A 73 -13.42 -4.88 -16.14
N LYS A 74 -12.39 -5.58 -15.69
CA LYS A 74 -11.85 -5.39 -14.32
C LYS A 74 -10.79 -4.30 -14.23
N ALA A 75 -10.13 -3.98 -15.34
CA ALA A 75 -9.10 -2.94 -15.37
C ALA A 75 -9.62 -1.56 -14.94
N THR A 76 -10.88 -1.29 -15.24
CA THR A 76 -11.53 -0.01 -14.94
C THR A 76 -12.51 -0.07 -13.78
N CYS A 77 -12.56 -1.19 -13.06
CA CYS A 77 -13.46 -1.27 -11.89
C CYS A 77 -12.91 -0.45 -10.72
N ASP A 78 -13.81 -0.01 -9.85
CA ASP A 78 -13.49 0.87 -8.73
C ASP A 78 -12.42 0.26 -7.80
N ALA A 79 -12.49 -1.04 -7.58
CA ALA A 79 -11.53 -1.74 -6.73
C ALA A 79 -10.11 -1.69 -7.30
N THR A 80 -9.95 -1.92 -8.61
CA THR A 80 -8.64 -1.86 -9.26
C THR A 80 -8.08 -0.44 -9.22
N ILE A 81 -8.91 0.55 -9.52
CA ILE A 81 -8.52 1.97 -9.47
C ILE A 81 -8.11 2.35 -8.05
N ALA A 82 -8.90 1.96 -7.06
CA ALA A 82 -8.60 2.25 -5.65
C ALA A 82 -7.26 1.62 -5.22
N ALA A 83 -7.01 0.38 -5.62
CA ALA A 83 -5.75 -0.32 -5.29
C ALA A 83 -4.54 0.38 -5.93
N VAL A 84 -4.65 0.80 -7.18
CA VAL A 84 -3.58 1.55 -7.87
C VAL A 84 -3.32 2.89 -7.17
N LEU A 85 -4.38 3.58 -6.75
CA LEU A 85 -4.24 4.84 -6.02
C LEU A 85 -3.56 4.62 -4.64
N MET A 86 -3.88 3.54 -3.95
CA MET A 86 -3.23 3.20 -2.68
C MET A 86 -1.73 2.93 -2.87
N LEU A 87 -1.36 2.21 -3.93
CA LEU A 87 0.04 1.99 -4.29
C LEU A 87 0.76 3.30 -4.59
N ALA A 88 0.11 4.22 -5.32
CA ALA A 88 0.68 5.53 -5.63
C ALA A 88 0.87 6.37 -4.36
N VAL A 89 -0.08 6.37 -3.45
CA VAL A 89 0.02 7.09 -2.17
C VAL A 89 1.18 6.54 -1.35
N GLU A 90 1.35 5.24 -1.30
CA GLU A 90 2.46 4.60 -0.58
C GLU A 90 3.81 5.03 -1.15
N GLU A 91 3.97 5.04 -2.48
CA GLU A 91 5.20 5.48 -3.14
C GLU A 91 5.52 6.95 -2.82
N VAL A 92 4.53 7.83 -2.88
CA VAL A 92 4.70 9.25 -2.53
C VAL A 92 5.11 9.40 -1.08
N SER A 93 4.53 8.64 -0.17
CA SER A 93 4.86 8.67 1.25
C SER A 93 6.31 8.23 1.49
N LEU A 94 6.77 7.18 0.80
CA LEU A 94 8.16 6.72 0.86
C LEU A 94 9.13 7.79 0.36
N ILE A 95 8.84 8.40 -0.78
CA ILE A 95 9.68 9.44 -1.37
C ILE A 95 9.80 10.62 -0.42
N SER A 96 8.69 11.07 0.19
CA SER A 96 8.68 12.15 1.16
C SER A 96 9.52 11.84 2.39
N LEU A 97 9.40 10.63 2.91
CA LEU A 97 10.16 10.17 4.06
C LEU A 97 11.66 10.12 3.75
N LEU A 98 12.03 9.61 2.59
CA LEU A 98 13.40 9.50 2.12
C LEU A 98 14.01 10.87 1.85
N HIS A 99 13.24 11.81 1.32
CA HIS A 99 13.69 13.18 1.09
C HIS A 99 14.08 13.88 2.39
N ASN A 100 13.27 13.72 3.43
CA ASN A 100 13.51 14.33 4.74
C ASN A 100 14.71 13.70 5.48
N SER A 101 15.09 12.48 5.12
CA SER A 101 16.12 11.73 5.81
C SER A 101 17.28 11.33 4.91
N ARG A 102 17.42 11.97 3.75
CA ARG A 102 18.36 11.57 2.69
C ARG A 102 19.82 11.44 3.14
N ILE A 103 20.24 12.23 4.12
CA ILE A 103 21.63 12.24 4.61
C ILE A 103 21.95 10.93 5.34
N ILE A 104 20.99 10.37 6.05
CA ILE A 104 21.15 9.17 6.89
C ILE A 104 20.78 7.90 6.12
N TYR A 105 19.85 8.00 5.16
CA TYR A 105 19.21 6.85 4.53
C TYR A 105 19.64 6.59 3.09
N GLU A 106 20.55 7.38 2.53
CA GLU A 106 20.98 7.21 1.14
C GLU A 106 21.46 5.78 0.83
N PRO A 107 22.31 5.13 1.65
CA PRO A 107 22.70 3.73 1.42
C PRO A 107 21.54 2.75 1.59
N ILE A 108 20.63 3.03 2.51
CA ILE A 108 19.45 2.20 2.78
C ILE A 108 18.42 2.34 1.65
N GLN A 109 18.31 3.55 1.08
CA GLN A 109 17.46 3.85 -0.07
C GLN A 109 17.76 2.93 -1.26
N SER A 110 19.02 2.79 -1.63
CA SER A 110 19.43 1.94 -2.75
C SER A 110 18.98 0.51 -2.55
N ASN A 111 19.12 -0.01 -1.32
CA ASN A 111 18.72 -1.36 -0.99
C ASN A 111 17.19 -1.52 -1.00
N VAL A 112 16.45 -0.54 -0.53
CA VAL A 112 14.98 -0.56 -0.53
C VAL A 112 14.45 -0.51 -1.97
N VAL A 113 14.99 0.38 -2.81
CA VAL A 113 14.60 0.50 -4.21
C VAL A 113 14.89 -0.79 -4.97
N LEU A 114 16.07 -1.38 -4.74
CA LEU A 114 16.42 -2.67 -5.34
C LEU A 114 15.50 -3.79 -4.88
N SER A 115 15.17 -3.83 -3.59
CA SER A 115 14.19 -4.78 -3.04
C SER A 115 12.83 -4.65 -3.71
N PHE A 116 12.32 -3.42 -3.86
CA PHE A 116 11.05 -3.17 -4.51
C PHE A 116 11.08 -3.58 -5.99
N SER A 117 12.13 -3.22 -6.71
CA SER A 117 12.31 -3.60 -8.11
C SER A 117 12.33 -5.11 -8.28
N TRP A 118 13.01 -5.80 -7.37
CA TRP A 118 13.10 -7.25 -7.38
C TRP A 118 11.75 -7.92 -7.07
N GLU A 119 11.03 -7.42 -6.08
CA GLU A 119 9.69 -7.91 -5.73
C GLU A 119 8.70 -7.71 -6.87
N ILE A 120 8.68 -6.53 -7.47
CA ILE A 120 7.83 -6.24 -8.63
C ILE A 120 8.17 -7.17 -9.78
N SER A 121 9.45 -7.35 -10.09
CA SER A 121 9.91 -8.26 -11.14
C SER A 121 9.49 -9.70 -10.88
N ARG A 122 9.58 -10.14 -9.63
CA ARG A 122 9.20 -11.49 -9.22
C ARG A 122 7.71 -11.77 -9.41
N TYR A 123 6.84 -10.79 -9.08
CA TYR A 123 5.38 -10.96 -9.16
C TYR A 123 4.79 -10.55 -10.50
N SER A 124 5.53 -9.83 -11.33
CA SER A 124 5.08 -9.38 -12.65
C SER A 124 5.40 -10.37 -13.77
N ARG A 125 6.17 -11.41 -13.50
CA ARG A 125 6.49 -12.41 -14.52
C ARG A 125 5.26 -13.26 -14.83
N PRO A 126 4.89 -13.39 -16.11
CA PRO A 126 3.88 -14.38 -16.49
C PRO A 126 4.42 -15.78 -16.18
N ILE A 127 3.57 -16.54 -15.55
CA ILE A 127 3.88 -17.92 -15.22
C ILE A 127 3.64 -18.79 -16.45
#